data_d39c5947c43d22912217819b82de2607
#
_entry.id   d39c5947c43d22912217819b82de2607
#
_cell.length_a   1.000
_cell.length_b   1.000
_cell.length_c   1.000
_cell.angle_alpha   90.00
_cell.angle_beta   90.00
_cell.angle_gamma   90.00
#
_symmetry.space_group_name_H-M   'P 1'
#
loop_
_entity.id
_entity.type
_entity.pdbx_description
1 polymer ?
#
loop_
_entity_poly.entity_id
_entity_poly.type
_entity_poly.pdbx_seq_one_letter_code
_entity_poly.pdbx_strand_id
1 'polypeptide(L)'
;FMPSDLTAGIEFNQDKLEDNMWGYNRTVDQKVNIGSAFLQNEWKNDHWGFLIGGRLDKHNLIDHVIFSPRANLRYNPTENINLRFSYSSGFRAPQAFDEDLHVENVGGNVAMVELADNLKEERSQSLSASADIYHRFGAFQVNFLVEGFYTKLSDVFALTDGEVVDGILTRTRHNAS
;
A
#
# COMPACT_ATOMS: atom_id res chain seq x y z
N PHE A 1 -0.65 29.28 20.67
CA PHE A 1 -0.26 28.80 19.34
C PHE A 1 0.42 27.43 19.52
N MET A 2 -0.02 26.42 18.76
CA MET A 2 0.69 25.14 18.69
C MET A 2 1.86 25.30 17.72
N PRO A 3 3.09 24.90 18.10
CA PRO A 3 4.19 24.80 17.15
C PRO A 3 3.81 23.88 15.98
N SER A 4 4.32 24.18 14.80
CA SER A 4 4.05 23.36 13.62
C SER A 4 5.33 23.06 12.84
N ASP A 5 5.40 21.84 12.32
CA ASP A 5 6.50 21.35 11.49
C ASP A 5 5.94 21.03 10.09
N LEU A 6 6.39 21.78 9.08
CA LEU A 6 6.05 21.53 7.69
C LEU A 6 7.12 20.65 7.04
N THR A 7 6.69 19.54 6.43
CA THR A 7 7.56 18.65 5.66
C THR A 7 7.06 18.54 4.24
N ALA A 8 7.96 18.74 3.27
CA ALA A 8 7.67 18.57 1.87
C ALA A 8 8.80 17.81 1.18
N GLY A 9 8.49 17.09 0.12
CA GLY A 9 9.50 16.39 -0.66
C GLY A 9 9.00 16.00 -2.04
N ILE A 10 9.96 15.67 -2.88
CA ILE A 10 9.76 15.07 -4.20
C ILE A 10 10.56 13.78 -4.26
N GLU A 11 10.05 12.81 -5.00
CA GLU A 11 10.68 11.51 -5.18
C GLU A 11 10.54 11.08 -6.63
N PHE A 12 11.56 10.44 -7.16
CA PHE A 12 11.49 9.77 -8.44
C PHE A 12 12.04 8.37 -8.26
N ASN A 13 11.23 7.38 -8.67
CA ASN A 13 11.61 5.97 -8.66
C ASN A 13 11.51 5.41 -10.08
N GLN A 14 12.50 4.61 -10.47
CA GLN A 14 12.51 3.86 -11.71
C GLN A 14 12.86 2.41 -11.41
N ASP A 15 12.02 1.51 -11.88
CA ASP A 15 12.23 0.07 -11.81
C ASP A 15 12.18 -0.55 -13.21
N LYS A 16 13.08 -1.49 -13.48
CA LYS A 16 13.11 -2.25 -14.73
C LYS A 16 13.09 -3.73 -14.40
N LEU A 17 12.06 -4.39 -14.91
CA LEU A 17 11.89 -5.83 -14.82
C LEU A 17 12.07 -6.42 -16.21
N GLU A 18 13.04 -7.35 -16.36
CA GLU A 18 13.27 -8.09 -17.58
C GLU A 18 13.41 -9.57 -17.23
N ASP A 19 12.48 -10.38 -17.73
CA ASP A 19 12.48 -11.82 -17.52
C ASP A 19 12.27 -12.57 -18.83
N ASN A 20 13.13 -13.55 -19.10
CA ASN A 20 13.13 -14.34 -20.31
C ASN A 20 12.99 -15.83 -19.98
N MET A 21 11.81 -16.37 -20.17
CA MET A 21 11.51 -17.80 -20.00
C MET A 21 11.60 -18.55 -21.33
N TRP A 22 12.83 -18.88 -21.76
CA TRP A 22 13.10 -19.49 -23.07
C TRP A 22 12.32 -20.78 -23.32
N GLY A 23 12.12 -21.61 -22.29
CA GLY A 23 11.38 -22.87 -22.40
C GLY A 23 9.88 -22.69 -22.68
N TYR A 24 9.34 -21.51 -22.45
CA TYR A 24 7.91 -21.18 -22.62
C TYR A 24 7.67 -20.09 -23.64
N ASN A 25 8.72 -19.65 -24.36
CA ASN A 25 8.66 -18.55 -25.32
C ASN A 25 8.01 -17.29 -24.73
N ARG A 26 8.25 -17.00 -23.46
CA ARG A 26 7.71 -15.85 -22.74
C ARG A 26 8.81 -14.87 -22.37
N THR A 27 8.54 -13.59 -22.66
CA THR A 27 9.40 -12.49 -22.23
C THR A 27 8.53 -11.46 -21.53
N VAL A 28 8.97 -11.01 -20.34
CA VAL A 28 8.41 -9.87 -19.64
C VAL A 28 9.46 -8.77 -19.63
N ASP A 29 9.16 -7.65 -20.26
CA ASP A 29 10.00 -6.42 -20.22
C ASP A 29 9.11 -5.28 -19.78
N GLN A 30 9.31 -4.84 -18.54
CA GLN A 30 8.50 -3.77 -17.94
C GLN A 30 9.41 -2.71 -17.33
N LYS A 31 9.12 -1.46 -17.67
CA LYS A 31 9.76 -0.30 -17.08
C LYS A 31 8.72 0.53 -16.35
N VAL A 32 8.90 0.66 -15.04
CA VAL A 32 8.06 1.45 -14.16
C VAL A 32 8.78 2.74 -13.79
N ASN A 33 8.10 3.86 -13.94
CA ASN A 33 8.58 5.17 -13.51
C ASN A 33 7.49 5.83 -12.65
N ILE A 34 7.87 6.29 -11.47
CA ILE A 34 6.97 6.97 -10.54
C ILE A 34 7.60 8.29 -10.15
N GLY A 35 6.93 9.40 -10.48
CA GLY A 35 7.25 10.73 -9.97
C GLY A 35 6.25 11.09 -8.87
N SER A 36 6.73 11.55 -7.73
CA SER A 36 5.90 11.83 -6.57
C SER A 36 6.25 13.18 -5.94
N ALA A 37 5.23 13.81 -5.36
CA ALA A 37 5.39 14.96 -4.50
C ALA A 37 4.52 14.82 -3.25
N PHE A 38 5.03 15.20 -2.10
CA PHE A 38 4.26 15.16 -0.86
C PHE A 38 4.41 16.42 -0.04
N LEU A 39 3.38 16.72 0.71
CA LEU A 39 3.34 17.81 1.67
C LEU A 39 2.56 17.33 2.90
N GLN A 40 3.11 17.64 4.08
CA GLN A 40 2.43 17.42 5.34
C GLN A 40 2.76 18.51 6.34
N ASN A 41 1.83 18.76 7.23
CA ASN A 41 2.08 19.63 8.38
C ASN A 41 1.66 18.92 9.67
N GLU A 42 2.50 19.03 10.69
CA GLU A 42 2.24 18.54 12.03
C GLU A 42 2.16 19.73 13.00
N TRP A 43 1.08 19.78 13.79
CA TRP A 43 0.93 20.69 14.94
C TRP A 43 0.92 19.85 16.19
N LYS A 44 1.74 20.21 17.17
CA LYS A 44 1.86 19.44 18.41
C LYS A 44 2.09 20.28 19.64
N ASN A 45 1.56 19.80 20.76
CA ASN A 45 1.90 20.21 22.13
C ASN A 45 1.93 18.97 23.02
N ASP A 46 2.01 19.13 24.33
CA ASP A 46 2.12 18.02 25.28
C ASP A 46 0.90 17.09 25.24
N HIS A 47 -0.30 17.63 25.01
CA HIS A 47 -1.54 16.89 25.03
C HIS A 47 -2.02 16.47 23.62
N TRP A 48 -1.80 17.28 22.61
CA TRP A 48 -2.34 17.09 21.26
C TRP A 48 -1.26 17.02 20.20
N GLY A 49 -1.49 16.19 19.22
CA GLY A 49 -0.73 16.18 17.98
C GLY A 49 -1.69 15.97 16.81
N PHE A 50 -1.62 16.85 15.81
CA PHE A 50 -2.39 16.76 14.57
C PHE A 50 -1.41 16.71 13.41
N LEU A 51 -1.52 15.72 12.55
CA LEU A 51 -0.79 15.67 11.30
C LEU A 51 -1.81 15.52 10.17
N ILE A 52 -1.67 16.38 9.17
CA ILE A 52 -2.43 16.28 7.92
C ILE A 52 -1.44 16.37 6.78
N GLY A 53 -1.57 15.49 5.81
CA GLY A 53 -0.72 15.49 4.63
C GLY A 53 -1.34 14.77 3.46
N GLY A 54 -0.67 14.87 2.32
CA GLY A 54 -1.05 14.17 1.11
C GLY A 54 0.16 13.97 0.21
N ARG A 55 0.06 12.95 -0.61
CA ARG A 55 1.02 12.60 -1.65
C ARG A 55 0.32 12.54 -2.99
N LEU A 56 0.94 13.08 -3.99
CA LEU A 56 0.57 12.97 -5.40
C LEU A 56 1.57 12.07 -6.10
N ASP A 57 1.09 11.05 -6.76
CA ASP A 57 1.90 10.09 -7.51
C ASP A 57 1.48 10.07 -8.98
N LYS A 58 2.45 10.23 -9.89
CA LYS A 58 2.27 9.98 -11.32
C LYS A 58 3.07 8.76 -11.71
N HIS A 59 2.34 7.70 -12.02
CA HIS A 59 2.86 6.42 -12.48
C HIS A 59 2.73 6.33 -14.00
N ASN A 60 3.75 5.79 -14.71
CA ASN A 60 3.70 5.69 -16.17
C ASN A 60 2.63 4.72 -16.73
N LEU A 61 2.20 3.73 -15.91
CA LEU A 61 1.14 2.78 -16.27
C LEU A 61 -0.27 3.25 -15.87
N ILE A 62 -0.41 4.47 -15.34
CA ILE A 62 -1.68 5.02 -14.88
C ILE A 62 -1.87 6.41 -15.51
N ASP A 63 -2.99 6.61 -16.20
CA ASP A 63 -3.23 7.82 -16.98
C ASP A 63 -3.43 9.08 -16.14
N HIS A 64 -3.91 8.93 -14.91
CA HIS A 64 -4.18 10.05 -14.00
C HIS A 64 -3.16 10.14 -12.86
N VAL A 65 -3.18 11.24 -12.14
CA VAL A 65 -2.42 11.43 -10.90
C VAL A 65 -3.20 10.83 -9.74
N ILE A 66 -2.52 10.05 -8.91
CA ILE A 66 -3.12 9.46 -7.72
C ILE A 66 -2.87 10.37 -6.53
N PHE A 67 -3.92 10.66 -5.78
CA PHE A 67 -3.83 11.40 -4.52
C PHE A 67 -4.04 10.47 -3.34
N SER A 68 -3.07 10.44 -2.43
CA SER A 68 -3.05 9.62 -1.21
C SER A 68 -3.02 10.53 0.02
N PRO A 69 -4.20 10.86 0.60
CA PRO A 69 -4.29 11.63 1.82
C PRO A 69 -3.91 10.79 3.04
N ARG A 70 -3.41 11.48 4.09
CA ARG A 70 -3.23 10.92 5.41
C ARG A 70 -3.54 11.95 6.50
N ALA A 71 -4.04 11.47 7.63
CA ALA A 71 -4.29 12.28 8.81
C ALA A 71 -4.02 11.45 10.07
N ASN A 72 -3.37 12.06 11.06
CA ASN A 72 -3.15 11.44 12.37
C ASN A 72 -3.56 12.42 13.47
N LEU A 73 -4.20 11.88 14.48
CA LEU A 73 -4.55 12.56 15.71
C LEU A 73 -3.94 11.80 16.89
N ARG A 74 -3.16 12.48 17.70
CA ARG A 74 -2.69 12.00 19.01
C ARG A 74 -3.32 12.84 20.10
N TYR A 75 -3.79 12.18 21.15
CA TYR A 75 -4.28 12.83 22.35
C TYR A 75 -3.73 12.16 23.61
N ASN A 76 -3.02 12.92 24.41
CA ASN A 76 -2.46 12.50 25.70
C ASN A 76 -3.24 13.21 26.82
N PRO A 77 -4.35 12.63 27.32
CA PRO A 77 -5.10 13.23 28.44
C PRO A 77 -4.25 13.34 29.72
N THR A 78 -3.29 12.42 29.88
CA THR A 78 -2.30 12.39 30.97
C THR A 78 -0.97 11.91 30.41
N GLU A 79 0.11 12.02 31.20
CA GLU A 79 1.43 11.48 30.84
C GLU A 79 1.45 9.97 30.66
N ASN A 80 0.46 9.27 31.20
CA ASN A 80 0.38 7.82 31.20
C ASN A 80 -0.62 7.24 30.17
N ILE A 81 -1.33 8.09 29.44
CA ILE A 81 -2.34 7.66 28.47
C ILE A 81 -2.06 8.33 27.12
N ASN A 82 -1.89 7.51 26.10
CA ASN A 82 -1.70 7.96 24.74
C ASN A 82 -2.79 7.35 23.84
N LEU A 83 -3.64 8.19 23.27
CA LEU A 83 -4.66 7.80 22.31
C LEU A 83 -4.23 8.25 20.93
N ARG A 84 -4.37 7.38 19.92
CA ARG A 84 -4.05 7.69 18.54
C ARG A 84 -5.17 7.26 17.62
N PHE A 85 -5.42 8.09 16.61
CA PHE A 85 -6.30 7.80 15.50
C PHE A 85 -5.55 8.12 14.21
N SER A 86 -5.64 7.25 13.21
CA SER A 86 -5.03 7.51 11.92
C SER A 86 -5.95 7.13 10.77
N TYR A 87 -5.82 7.89 9.70
CA TYR A 87 -6.38 7.61 8.39
C TYR A 87 -5.27 7.68 7.36
N SER A 88 -5.23 6.71 6.46
CA SER A 88 -4.33 6.74 5.31
C SER A 88 -4.98 6.10 4.09
N SER A 89 -4.60 6.59 2.92
CA SER A 89 -4.93 5.98 1.64
C SER A 89 -3.64 5.58 0.93
N GLY A 90 -3.70 4.49 0.15
CA GLY A 90 -2.61 3.99 -0.66
C GLY A 90 -3.11 3.34 -1.94
N PHE A 91 -2.20 2.94 -2.81
CA PHE A 91 -2.51 2.22 -4.05
C PHE A 91 -1.44 1.19 -4.38
N ARG A 92 -1.82 0.22 -5.22
CA ARG A 92 -0.93 -0.72 -5.89
C ARG A 92 -1.12 -0.58 -7.39
N ALA A 93 -0.04 -0.34 -8.11
CA ALA A 93 -0.09 -0.10 -9.55
C ALA A 93 -0.37 -1.37 -10.34
N PRO A 94 -0.97 -1.26 -11.56
CA PRO A 94 -1.24 -2.40 -12.45
C PRO A 94 0.04 -2.81 -13.20
N GLN A 95 0.97 -3.42 -12.48
CA GLN A 95 2.26 -3.88 -13.02
C GLN A 95 2.47 -5.36 -12.74
N ALA A 96 3.39 -5.98 -13.47
CA ALA A 96 3.86 -7.31 -13.14
C ALA A 96 4.70 -7.25 -11.85
N PHE A 97 4.51 -8.24 -10.99
CA PHE A 97 5.25 -8.41 -9.75
C PHE A 97 6.09 -9.68 -9.83
N ASP A 98 7.08 -9.83 -8.93
CA ASP A 98 7.93 -11.01 -8.89
C ASP A 98 7.11 -12.31 -8.80
N GLU A 99 5.98 -12.29 -8.11
CA GLU A 99 5.06 -13.43 -7.99
C GLU A 99 4.47 -13.87 -9.34
N ASP A 100 4.34 -12.94 -10.32
CA ASP A 100 3.81 -13.23 -11.65
C ASP A 100 4.84 -13.87 -12.58
N LEU A 101 6.12 -13.81 -12.21
CA LEU A 101 7.23 -14.39 -12.96
C LEU A 101 7.45 -15.87 -12.63
N HIS A 102 6.92 -16.32 -11.50
CA HIS A 102 7.04 -17.70 -11.10
C HIS A 102 6.13 -18.58 -11.96
N VAL A 103 6.73 -19.65 -12.48
CA VAL A 103 5.98 -20.71 -13.15
C VAL A 103 5.40 -21.62 -12.09
N GLU A 104 4.10 -21.57 -11.93
CA GLU A 104 3.40 -22.44 -10.98
C GLU A 104 2.98 -23.76 -11.66
N ASN A 105 2.90 -24.83 -10.88
CA ASN A 105 2.35 -26.10 -11.33
C ASN A 105 0.97 -26.30 -10.65
N VAL A 106 -0.10 -26.10 -11.40
CA VAL A 106 -1.47 -26.20 -10.91
C VAL A 106 -2.19 -27.36 -11.59
N GLY A 107 -2.57 -28.38 -10.80
CA GLY A 107 -3.27 -29.53 -11.32
C GLY A 107 -2.52 -30.33 -12.41
N GLY A 108 -1.18 -30.27 -12.41
CA GLY A 108 -0.33 -30.91 -13.42
C GLY A 108 -0.02 -30.06 -14.65
N ASN A 109 -0.58 -28.85 -14.74
CA ASN A 109 -0.30 -27.90 -15.82
C ASN A 109 0.60 -26.77 -15.30
N VAL A 110 1.43 -26.22 -16.19
CA VAL A 110 2.18 -25.00 -15.93
C VAL A 110 1.21 -23.81 -15.92
N ALA A 111 1.22 -22.98 -14.88
CA ALA A 111 0.41 -21.78 -14.82
C ALA A 111 1.27 -20.53 -14.99
N MET A 112 0.80 -19.60 -15.81
CA MET A 112 1.42 -18.30 -16.07
C MET A 112 0.40 -17.19 -15.87
N VAL A 113 0.85 -16.03 -15.39
CA VAL A 113 -0.01 -14.86 -15.17
C VAL A 113 0.20 -13.83 -16.27
N GLU A 114 -0.90 -13.34 -16.81
CA GLU A 114 -0.98 -12.21 -17.74
C GLU A 114 -1.81 -11.09 -17.14
N LEU A 115 -1.50 -9.85 -17.48
CA LEU A 115 -2.27 -8.67 -17.05
C LEU A 115 -3.37 -8.37 -18.05
N ALA A 116 -4.58 -8.09 -17.56
CA ALA A 116 -5.67 -7.62 -18.42
C ALA A 116 -5.36 -6.22 -18.98
N ASP A 117 -5.75 -5.97 -20.23
CA ASP A 117 -5.48 -4.69 -20.93
C ASP A 117 -6.07 -3.46 -20.21
N ASN A 118 -7.14 -3.65 -19.44
CA ASN A 118 -7.85 -2.59 -18.73
C ASN A 118 -7.62 -2.61 -17.22
N LEU A 119 -6.55 -3.22 -16.76
CA LEU A 119 -6.22 -3.32 -15.34
C LEU A 119 -5.98 -1.92 -14.75
N LYS A 120 -6.73 -1.59 -13.69
CA LYS A 120 -6.61 -0.34 -12.93
C LYS A 120 -5.78 -0.57 -11.68
N GLU A 121 -5.37 0.51 -11.05
CA GLU A 121 -4.74 0.43 -9.74
C GLU A 121 -5.71 -0.09 -8.66
N GLU A 122 -5.21 -0.95 -7.78
CA GLU A 122 -5.89 -1.31 -6.54
C GLU A 122 -5.72 -0.17 -5.54
N ARG A 123 -6.79 0.18 -4.81
CA ARG A 123 -6.78 1.25 -3.80
C ARG A 123 -7.10 0.74 -2.41
N SER A 124 -6.43 1.29 -1.42
CA SER A 124 -6.68 1.04 -0.01
C SER A 124 -7.03 2.30 0.75
N GLN A 125 -7.94 2.16 1.72
CA GLN A 125 -8.25 3.17 2.73
C GLN A 125 -8.23 2.49 4.09
N SER A 126 -7.42 3.00 5.00
CA SER A 126 -7.23 2.41 6.33
C SER A 126 -7.55 3.43 7.41
N LEU A 127 -8.29 2.96 8.40
CA LEU A 127 -8.52 3.64 9.67
C LEU A 127 -7.90 2.80 10.77
N SER A 128 -7.19 3.42 11.72
CA SER A 128 -6.77 2.76 12.94
C SER A 128 -6.99 3.62 14.16
N ALA A 129 -7.19 2.96 15.30
CA ALA A 129 -7.29 3.59 16.61
C ALA A 129 -6.52 2.76 17.63
N SER A 130 -5.74 3.41 18.49
CA SER A 130 -5.03 2.75 19.57
C SER A 130 -5.10 3.52 20.88
N ALA A 131 -5.06 2.78 21.98
CA ALA A 131 -4.93 3.30 23.32
C ALA A 131 -3.74 2.61 24.01
N ASP A 132 -2.78 3.40 24.47
CA ASP A 132 -1.58 2.96 25.14
C ASP A 132 -1.56 3.55 26.55
N ILE A 133 -1.62 2.68 27.55
CA ILE A 133 -1.80 3.03 28.96
C ILE A 133 -0.64 2.49 29.78
N TYR A 134 0.06 3.38 30.46
CA TYR A 134 1.15 3.07 31.36
C TYR A 134 0.71 3.18 32.81
N HIS A 135 1.05 2.21 33.61
CA HIS A 135 0.81 2.29 35.05
C HIS A 135 2.00 1.78 35.84
N ARG A 136 2.32 2.46 36.93
CA ARG A 136 3.42 2.08 37.81
C ARG A 136 2.88 1.62 39.17
N PHE A 137 3.22 0.38 39.52
CA PHE A 137 2.90 -0.23 40.84
C PHE A 137 4.21 -0.41 41.62
N GLY A 138 4.57 0.57 42.43
CA GLY A 138 5.84 0.51 43.16
C GLY A 138 7.05 0.40 42.24
N ALA A 139 7.76 -0.74 42.27
CA ALA A 139 8.92 -1.02 41.40
C ALA A 139 8.53 -1.58 40.02
N PHE A 140 7.29 -1.94 39.80
CA PHE A 140 6.83 -2.50 38.52
C PHE A 140 6.19 -1.44 37.63
N GLN A 141 6.53 -1.46 36.35
CA GLN A 141 5.87 -0.67 35.32
C GLN A 141 5.12 -1.62 34.38
N VAL A 142 3.84 -1.36 34.18
CA VAL A 142 2.96 -2.12 33.29
C VAL A 142 2.54 -1.21 32.14
N ASN A 143 2.56 -1.76 30.94
CA ASN A 143 2.02 -1.13 29.74
C ASN A 143 0.91 -2.00 29.19
N PHE A 144 -0.22 -1.37 28.86
CA PHE A 144 -1.36 -2.00 28.22
C PHE A 144 -1.67 -1.27 26.91
N LEU A 145 -1.49 -1.97 25.79
CA LEU A 145 -1.76 -1.48 24.45
C LEU A 145 -2.95 -2.22 23.84
N VAL A 146 -3.93 -1.46 23.37
CA VAL A 146 -5.02 -1.96 22.53
C VAL A 146 -5.00 -1.21 21.22
N GLU A 147 -5.11 -1.94 20.12
CA GLU A 147 -5.19 -1.39 18.78
C GLU A 147 -6.28 -2.08 17.98
N GLY A 148 -7.05 -1.27 17.23
CA GLY A 148 -8.01 -1.73 16.24
C GLY A 148 -7.78 -1.03 14.92
N PHE A 149 -8.01 -1.75 13.81
CA PHE A 149 -7.91 -1.19 12.48
C PHE A 149 -9.00 -1.73 11.55
N TYR A 150 -9.33 -0.93 10.55
CA TYR A 150 -10.23 -1.29 9.47
C TYR A 150 -9.62 -0.83 8.15
N THR A 151 -9.51 -1.74 7.19
CA THR A 151 -9.02 -1.44 5.84
C THR A 151 -10.05 -1.83 4.81
N LYS A 152 -10.41 -0.87 3.94
CA LYS A 152 -11.22 -1.10 2.75
C LYS A 152 -10.29 -1.14 1.53
N LEU A 153 -10.40 -2.21 0.75
CA LEU A 153 -9.76 -2.33 -0.57
C LEU A 153 -10.83 -2.10 -1.66
N SER A 154 -10.42 -1.50 -2.76
CA SER A 154 -11.24 -1.28 -3.95
C SER A 154 -10.44 -1.64 -5.19
N ASP A 155 -11.10 -2.12 -6.23
CA ASP A 155 -10.49 -2.58 -7.48
C ASP A 155 -9.38 -3.63 -7.22
N VAL A 156 -9.65 -4.56 -6.29
CA VAL A 156 -8.69 -5.58 -5.83
C VAL A 156 -8.26 -6.49 -6.98
N PHE A 157 -6.98 -6.80 -7.04
CA PHE A 157 -6.47 -7.74 -8.04
C PHE A 157 -6.91 -9.16 -7.73
N ALA A 158 -7.50 -9.80 -8.73
CA ALA A 158 -7.89 -11.20 -8.71
C ALA A 158 -7.32 -11.92 -9.93
N LEU A 159 -7.18 -13.22 -9.83
CA LEU A 159 -6.76 -14.09 -10.91
C LEU A 159 -7.95 -14.93 -11.37
N THR A 160 -8.18 -14.98 -12.66
CA THR A 160 -9.13 -15.89 -13.28
C THR A 160 -8.36 -16.89 -14.14
N ASP A 161 -8.66 -18.17 -13.97
CA ASP A 161 -8.11 -19.23 -14.80
C ASP A 161 -8.71 -19.15 -16.21
N GLY A 162 -7.84 -19.15 -17.21
CA GLY A 162 -8.19 -19.21 -18.60
C GLY A 162 -8.13 -20.63 -19.16
N GLU A 163 -7.88 -20.76 -20.45
CA GLU A 163 -7.77 -22.06 -21.11
C GLU A 163 -6.37 -22.65 -20.94
N VAL A 164 -6.31 -23.99 -20.92
CA VAL A 164 -5.05 -24.74 -20.98
C VAL A 164 -4.72 -25.01 -22.44
N VAL A 165 -3.63 -24.43 -22.92
CA VAL A 165 -3.11 -24.65 -24.27
C VAL A 165 -1.71 -25.24 -24.17
N ASP A 166 -1.48 -26.39 -24.80
CA ASP A 166 -0.19 -27.12 -24.78
C ASP A 166 0.36 -27.37 -23.37
N GLY A 167 -0.51 -27.64 -22.39
CA GLY A 167 -0.14 -27.88 -21.00
C GLY A 167 0.17 -26.59 -20.21
N ILE A 168 -0.10 -25.43 -20.75
CA ILE A 168 0.06 -24.14 -20.11
C ILE A 168 -1.32 -23.57 -19.78
N LEU A 169 -1.55 -23.33 -18.48
CA LEU A 169 -2.72 -22.61 -17.98
C LEU A 169 -2.42 -21.11 -17.93
N THR A 170 -3.11 -20.32 -18.71
CA THR A 170 -3.01 -18.87 -18.62
C THR A 170 -3.97 -18.35 -17.56
N ARG A 171 -3.44 -17.58 -16.59
CA ARG A 171 -4.23 -16.86 -15.59
C ARG A 171 -4.22 -15.38 -15.90
N THR A 172 -5.38 -14.76 -15.91
CA THR A 172 -5.48 -13.32 -16.18
C THR A 172 -5.71 -12.57 -14.88
N ARG A 173 -4.82 -11.62 -14.57
CA ARG A 173 -5.01 -10.67 -13.48
C ARG A 173 -5.94 -9.55 -13.93
N HIS A 174 -7.01 -9.33 -13.18
CA HIS A 174 -8.01 -8.31 -13.42
C HIS A 174 -8.45 -7.67 -12.09
N ASN A 175 -9.19 -6.56 -12.15
CA ASN A 175 -9.80 -6.00 -10.97
C ASN A 175 -11.09 -6.75 -10.64
N ALA A 176 -11.22 -7.27 -9.43
CA ALA A 176 -12.47 -7.77 -8.91
C ALA A 176 -13.38 -6.59 -8.55
N SER A 177 -14.63 -6.65 -8.97
CA SER A 177 -15.67 -5.65 -8.66
C SER A 177 -16.40 -5.99 -7.36
#